data_0a94b92d42f516ab7108238b55731574
#
_entry.id   0a94b92d42f516ab7108238b55731574
#
_cell.length_a   1.000
_cell.length_b   1.000
_cell.length_c   1.000
_cell.angle_alpha   90.00
_cell.angle_beta   90.00
_cell.angle_gamma   90.00
#
_symmetry.space_group_name_H-M   'P 1'
#
loop_
_entity.id
_entity.type
_entity.pdbx_description
1 polymer ?
#
loop_
_entity_poly.entity_id
_entity_poly.type
_entity_poly.pdbx_seq_one_letter_code
_entity_poly.pdbx_strand_id
1 'polypeptide(L)'
;MTTDRRSRIGLVFLLTSLLTVAGSALAAPPLVPKPLPDPVLSQAPGIRPLGRGRHTLWGIRMYDATLWIVGEDFTATEPHALDVESGKSVSSDLLVKTATDEMSRLNLGDATRLAAWRREMARLIPNLKSGDQIVIFCPHDGKTLTYYNGQSYGEVDDATLCPAIMNVWLHPKSSSKDLRKSLLGR
;
A
#
# COMPACT_ATOMS: atom_id res chain seq x y z
N MET A 1 -31.52 -83.74 -29.99
CA MET A 1 -30.74 -83.10 -31.12
C MET A 1 -30.80 -81.64 -30.86
N THR A 2 -29.92 -81.18 -30.07
CA THR A 2 -28.67 -80.44 -30.32
C THR A 2 -28.81 -79.30 -31.28
N THR A 3 -28.71 -78.06 -30.87
CA THR A 3 -27.69 -77.13 -31.32
C THR A 3 -27.60 -75.93 -30.43
N ASP A 4 -26.45 -75.82 -29.79
CA ASP A 4 -25.93 -74.71 -29.03
C ASP A 4 -25.64 -73.50 -29.94
N ARG A 5 -26.06 -72.31 -29.55
CA ARG A 5 -25.63 -71.07 -30.20
C ARG A 5 -25.22 -70.04 -29.16
N ARG A 6 -23.91 -70.09 -28.83
CA ARG A 6 -23.26 -69.12 -27.99
C ARG A 6 -23.20 -67.76 -28.75
N SER A 7 -23.93 -66.79 -28.21
CA SER A 7 -23.82 -65.40 -28.65
C SER A 7 -22.72 -64.70 -27.82
N ARG A 8 -21.65 -64.26 -28.51
CA ARG A 8 -20.57 -63.47 -27.94
C ARG A 8 -21.03 -62.02 -27.86
N ILE A 9 -21.30 -61.53 -26.65
CA ILE A 9 -21.53 -60.10 -26.39
C ILE A 9 -20.14 -59.47 -26.25
N GLY A 10 -19.75 -58.66 -27.27
CA GLY A 10 -18.55 -57.84 -27.22
C GLY A 10 -18.76 -56.65 -26.31
N LEU A 11 -17.99 -56.61 -25.26
CA LEU A 11 -17.94 -55.50 -24.32
C LEU A 11 -17.13 -54.34 -24.94
N VAL A 12 -17.82 -53.30 -25.42
CA VAL A 12 -17.20 -52.06 -25.91
C VAL A 12 -16.88 -51.20 -24.72
N PHE A 13 -15.60 -51.09 -24.34
CA PHE A 13 -15.11 -50.11 -23.38
C PHE A 13 -15.09 -48.72 -24.02
N LEU A 14 -16.03 -47.89 -23.66
CA LEU A 14 -16.01 -46.46 -23.96
C LEU A 14 -15.07 -45.78 -22.97
N LEU A 15 -13.84 -45.46 -23.42
CA LEU A 15 -12.89 -44.61 -22.68
C LEU A 15 -13.40 -43.16 -22.79
N THR A 16 -14.08 -42.68 -21.78
CA THR A 16 -14.38 -41.26 -21.59
C THR A 16 -13.12 -40.57 -21.04
N SER A 17 -12.35 -39.93 -21.97
CA SER A 17 -11.24 -39.05 -21.60
C SER A 17 -11.78 -37.80 -20.93
N LEU A 18 -11.62 -37.71 -19.59
CA LEU A 18 -11.92 -36.52 -18.82
C LEU A 18 -10.79 -35.49 -19.08
N LEU A 19 -11.05 -34.53 -19.97
CA LEU A 19 -10.17 -33.38 -20.17
C LEU A 19 -10.27 -32.49 -18.91
N THR A 20 -9.32 -32.59 -18.00
CA THR A 20 -9.12 -31.64 -16.91
C THR A 20 -8.57 -30.36 -17.51
N VAL A 21 -9.43 -29.37 -17.76
CA VAL A 21 -9.01 -28.01 -18.02
C VAL A 21 -8.43 -27.45 -16.72
N ALA A 22 -7.11 -27.51 -16.59
CA ALA A 22 -6.41 -26.78 -15.55
C ALA A 22 -6.58 -25.29 -15.83
N GLY A 23 -7.55 -24.67 -15.13
CA GLY A 23 -7.73 -23.23 -15.14
C GLY A 23 -6.47 -22.58 -14.55
N SER A 24 -5.61 -22.01 -15.40
CA SER A 24 -4.53 -21.14 -14.97
C SER A 24 -5.18 -19.96 -14.28
N ALA A 25 -5.13 -19.93 -12.93
CA ALA A 25 -5.46 -18.74 -12.19
C ALA A 25 -4.51 -17.64 -12.68
N LEU A 26 -5.04 -16.66 -13.44
CA LEU A 26 -4.28 -15.46 -13.78
C LEU A 26 -3.91 -14.80 -12.46
N ALA A 27 -2.63 -14.91 -12.07
CA ALA A 27 -2.10 -14.14 -10.97
C ALA A 27 -2.33 -12.66 -11.28
N ALA A 28 -2.87 -11.93 -10.30
CA ALA A 28 -3.02 -10.48 -10.45
C ALA A 28 -1.66 -9.88 -10.84
N PRO A 29 -1.62 -8.93 -11.79
CA PRO A 29 -0.35 -8.33 -12.19
C PRO A 29 0.36 -7.74 -10.97
N PRO A 30 1.70 -7.84 -10.90
CA PRO A 30 2.46 -7.29 -9.78
C PRO A 30 2.17 -5.78 -9.65
N LEU A 31 2.02 -5.32 -8.42
CA LEU A 31 1.82 -3.91 -8.11
C LEU A 31 3.13 -3.16 -8.43
N VAL A 32 3.20 -2.49 -9.55
CA VAL A 32 4.35 -1.65 -9.92
C VAL A 32 4.15 -0.26 -9.33
N PRO A 33 5.08 0.24 -8.49
CA PRO A 33 4.98 1.59 -7.95
C PRO A 33 5.15 2.63 -9.06
N LYS A 34 4.45 3.77 -8.94
CA LYS A 34 4.74 4.94 -9.78
C LYS A 34 6.13 5.49 -9.42
N PRO A 35 6.82 6.14 -10.36
CA PRO A 35 8.09 6.76 -10.06
C PRO A 35 7.93 7.86 -8.99
N LEU A 36 8.97 8.03 -8.16
CA LEU A 36 9.04 9.15 -7.23
C LEU A 36 9.33 10.46 -7.99
N PRO A 37 8.90 11.60 -7.46
CA PRO A 37 9.27 12.91 -7.99
C PRO A 37 10.79 13.14 -7.98
N ASP A 38 11.32 13.80 -9.02
CA ASP A 38 12.76 14.11 -9.14
C ASP A 38 13.37 14.80 -7.89
N PRO A 39 12.69 15.76 -7.21
CA PRO A 39 13.21 16.32 -5.99
C PRO A 39 13.44 15.33 -4.87
N VAL A 40 12.62 14.25 -4.77
CA VAL A 40 12.83 13.18 -3.79
C VAL A 40 14.08 12.37 -4.17
N LEU A 41 14.22 12.00 -5.44
CA LEU A 41 15.37 11.26 -5.95
C LEU A 41 16.69 12.04 -5.73
N SER A 42 16.65 13.36 -5.88
CA SER A 42 17.81 14.23 -5.69
C SER A 42 18.21 14.38 -4.22
N GLN A 43 17.22 14.42 -3.30
CA GLN A 43 17.45 14.58 -1.85
C GLN A 43 17.75 13.26 -1.15
N ALA A 44 17.40 12.12 -1.76
CA ALA A 44 17.63 10.78 -1.23
C ALA A 44 18.28 9.88 -2.30
N PRO A 45 19.56 10.10 -2.64
CA PRO A 45 20.27 9.28 -3.61
C PRO A 45 20.24 7.80 -3.20
N GLY A 46 19.90 6.93 -4.14
CA GLY A 46 19.80 5.48 -3.87
C GLY A 46 18.52 5.04 -3.17
N ILE A 47 17.52 5.92 -3.00
CA ILE A 47 16.20 5.54 -2.49
C ILE A 47 15.57 4.47 -3.40
N ARG A 48 15.04 3.43 -2.80
CA ARG A 48 14.45 2.28 -3.49
C ARG A 48 13.19 1.79 -2.79
N PRO A 49 12.27 1.10 -3.48
CA PRO A 49 11.14 0.49 -2.81
C PRO A 49 11.61 -0.64 -1.89
N LEU A 50 11.16 -0.62 -0.63
CA LEU A 50 11.33 -1.71 0.31
C LEU A 50 10.18 -2.71 0.20
N GLY A 51 8.96 -2.21 0.19
CA GLY A 51 7.78 -3.05 0.08
C GLY A 51 6.56 -2.28 -0.39
N ARG A 52 5.57 -3.01 -0.91
CA ARG A 52 4.32 -2.46 -1.42
C ARG A 52 3.14 -3.34 -0.98
N GLY A 53 2.04 -2.70 -0.63
CA GLY A 53 0.82 -3.39 -0.26
C GLY A 53 -0.42 -2.64 -0.68
N ARG A 54 -1.53 -3.35 -0.67
CA ARG A 54 -2.87 -2.82 -0.97
C ARG A 54 -3.70 -2.77 0.29
N HIS A 55 -4.35 -1.64 0.53
CA HIS A 55 -5.38 -1.53 1.54
C HIS A 55 -6.76 -1.69 0.90
N THR A 56 -7.52 -2.67 1.39
CA THR A 56 -8.90 -2.92 0.96
C THR A 56 -9.84 -2.81 2.15
N LEU A 57 -11.04 -2.30 1.90
CA LEU A 57 -12.12 -2.28 2.87
C LEU A 57 -13.34 -2.98 2.24
N TRP A 58 -13.81 -4.07 2.85
CA TRP A 58 -14.87 -4.93 2.31
C TRP A 58 -14.63 -5.37 0.85
N GLY A 59 -13.39 -5.74 0.53
CA GLY A 59 -12.99 -6.15 -0.82
C GLY A 59 -12.79 -5.00 -1.83
N ILE A 60 -13.05 -3.75 -1.43
CA ILE A 60 -12.89 -2.58 -2.29
C ILE A 60 -11.49 -2.01 -2.10
N ARG A 61 -10.76 -1.79 -3.22
CA ARG A 61 -9.46 -1.12 -3.20
C ARG A 61 -9.64 0.32 -2.70
N MET A 62 -9.01 0.63 -1.58
CA MET A 62 -8.95 1.99 -1.03
C MET A 62 -7.71 2.72 -1.55
N TYR A 63 -6.55 2.09 -1.45
CA TYR A 63 -5.29 2.60 -1.98
C TYR A 63 -4.25 1.48 -2.07
N ASP A 64 -3.21 1.72 -2.87
CA ASP A 64 -1.94 0.99 -2.83
C ASP A 64 -0.90 1.90 -2.18
N ALA A 65 -0.01 1.33 -1.38
CA ALA A 65 1.06 2.09 -0.73
C ALA A 65 2.40 1.40 -0.95
N THR A 66 3.46 2.20 -1.15
CA THR A 66 4.85 1.74 -1.29
C THR A 66 5.71 2.49 -0.30
N LEU A 67 6.48 1.76 0.50
CA LEU A 67 7.51 2.34 1.34
C LEU A 67 8.83 2.37 0.56
N TRP A 68 9.41 3.57 0.46
CA TRP A 68 10.70 3.82 -0.18
C TRP A 68 11.72 4.19 0.88
N ILE A 69 12.91 3.60 0.81
CA ILE A 69 13.97 3.78 1.80
C ILE A 69 15.34 3.95 1.14
N VAL A 70 16.25 4.58 1.87
CA VAL A 70 17.69 4.49 1.61
C VAL A 70 18.25 3.34 2.45
N GLY A 71 19.17 2.53 1.90
CA GLY A 71 19.74 1.37 2.60
C GLY A 71 18.95 0.07 2.42
N GLU A 72 19.24 -0.93 3.25
CA GLU A 72 18.65 -2.28 3.14
C GLU A 72 17.38 -2.44 3.96
N ASP A 73 17.36 -1.89 5.16
CA ASP A 73 16.25 -1.95 6.10
C ASP A 73 15.68 -0.55 6.42
N PHE A 74 14.40 -0.49 6.79
CA PHE A 74 13.79 0.75 7.23
C PHE A 74 14.38 1.21 8.55
N THR A 75 14.89 2.44 8.56
CA THR A 75 15.25 3.21 9.75
C THR A 75 14.60 4.58 9.69
N ALA A 76 14.05 5.03 10.83
CA ALA A 76 13.32 6.31 10.87
C ALA A 76 14.25 7.55 10.79
N THR A 77 15.57 7.34 10.91
CA THR A 77 16.59 8.41 10.81
C THR A 77 17.10 8.65 9.41
N GLU A 78 16.93 7.67 8.53
CA GLU A 78 17.35 7.79 7.13
C GLU A 78 16.21 8.38 6.28
N PRO A 79 16.51 9.04 5.15
CA PRO A 79 15.48 9.51 4.24
C PRO A 79 14.58 8.39 3.76
N HIS A 80 13.29 8.60 3.84
CA HIS A 80 12.30 7.64 3.41
C HIS A 80 11.03 8.32 2.90
N ALA A 81 10.27 7.62 2.08
CA ALA A 81 9.01 8.14 1.56
C ALA A 81 7.91 7.08 1.60
N LEU A 82 6.69 7.52 1.83
CA LEU A 82 5.49 6.73 1.61
C LEU A 82 4.77 7.27 0.37
N ASP A 83 4.72 6.45 -0.67
CA ASP A 83 3.97 6.70 -1.90
C ASP A 83 2.61 6.02 -1.78
N VAL A 84 1.53 6.77 -1.92
CA VAL A 84 0.16 6.29 -1.84
C VAL A 84 -0.58 6.60 -3.14
N GLU A 85 -1.07 5.57 -3.82
CA GLU A 85 -1.92 5.69 -4.99
C GLU A 85 -3.38 5.41 -4.60
N SER A 86 -4.23 6.42 -4.70
CA SER A 86 -5.63 6.33 -4.30
C SER A 86 -6.43 5.43 -5.23
N GLY A 87 -7.20 4.52 -4.65
CA GLY A 87 -8.17 3.68 -5.38
C GLY A 87 -9.53 4.33 -5.54
N LYS A 88 -9.80 5.41 -4.79
CA LYS A 88 -11.09 6.10 -4.75
C LYS A 88 -10.93 7.59 -4.52
N SER A 89 -11.98 8.34 -4.81
CA SER A 89 -12.04 9.75 -4.40
C SER A 89 -12.25 9.83 -2.88
N VAL A 90 -11.42 10.65 -2.22
CA VAL A 90 -11.46 10.88 -0.77
C VAL A 90 -11.07 12.32 -0.46
N SER A 91 -11.78 12.94 0.48
CA SER A 91 -11.46 14.31 0.89
C SER A 91 -10.24 14.37 1.79
N SER A 92 -9.53 15.50 1.74
CA SER A 92 -8.44 15.83 2.67
C SER A 92 -8.90 15.70 4.12
N ASP A 93 -10.05 16.28 4.46
CA ASP A 93 -10.60 16.25 5.82
C ASP A 93 -10.77 14.83 6.36
N LEU A 94 -11.27 13.91 5.53
CA LEU A 94 -11.44 12.51 5.94
C LEU A 94 -10.09 11.82 6.13
N LEU A 95 -9.11 12.07 5.24
CA LEU A 95 -7.76 11.52 5.36
C LEU A 95 -7.07 12.04 6.63
N VAL A 96 -7.09 13.35 6.85
CA VAL A 96 -6.50 14.00 8.03
C VAL A 96 -7.17 13.50 9.32
N LYS A 97 -8.50 13.42 9.32
CA LYS A 97 -9.24 12.88 10.48
C LYS A 97 -8.82 11.44 10.77
N THR A 98 -8.81 10.57 9.75
CA THR A 98 -8.47 9.14 9.93
C THR A 98 -7.04 8.97 10.42
N ALA A 99 -6.07 9.74 9.88
CA ALA A 99 -4.69 9.71 10.33
C ALA A 99 -4.57 10.19 11.80
N THR A 100 -5.24 11.29 12.15
CA THR A 100 -5.22 11.82 13.53
C THR A 100 -5.87 10.86 14.53
N ASP A 101 -6.99 10.22 14.17
CA ASP A 101 -7.65 9.22 15.01
C ASP A 101 -6.72 8.02 15.26
N GLU A 102 -6.00 7.55 14.23
CA GLU A 102 -5.02 6.48 14.37
C GLU A 102 -3.81 6.89 15.24
N MET A 103 -3.28 8.11 15.03
CA MET A 103 -2.22 8.66 15.89
C MET A 103 -2.65 8.72 17.36
N SER A 104 -3.89 9.13 17.64
CA SER A 104 -4.48 9.16 18.98
C SER A 104 -4.58 7.75 19.57
N ARG A 105 -5.10 6.80 18.80
CA ARG A 105 -5.21 5.39 19.21
C ARG A 105 -3.84 4.77 19.54
N LEU A 106 -2.81 5.18 18.84
CA LEU A 106 -1.43 4.72 19.02
C LEU A 106 -0.70 5.46 20.15
N ASN A 107 -1.33 6.49 20.76
CA ASN A 107 -0.76 7.36 21.79
C ASN A 107 0.55 8.06 21.34
N LEU A 108 0.59 8.55 20.09
CA LEU A 108 1.78 9.18 19.51
C LEU A 108 2.00 10.62 20.01
N GLY A 109 0.97 11.26 20.57
CA GLY A 109 1.02 12.59 21.14
C GLY A 109 -0.17 12.88 22.06
N ASP A 110 -0.05 13.92 22.87
CA ASP A 110 -1.17 14.44 23.66
C ASP A 110 -2.18 15.21 22.78
N ALA A 111 -3.29 15.64 23.36
CA ALA A 111 -4.36 16.35 22.64
C ALA A 111 -3.86 17.62 21.94
N THR A 112 -2.96 18.37 22.57
CA THR A 112 -2.39 19.61 22.02
C THR A 112 -1.53 19.31 20.79
N ARG A 113 -0.67 18.31 20.88
CA ARG A 113 0.19 17.85 19.78
C ARG A 113 -0.63 17.32 18.62
N LEU A 114 -1.62 16.47 18.88
CA LEU A 114 -2.52 15.94 17.86
C LEU A 114 -3.29 17.05 17.13
N ALA A 115 -3.76 18.07 17.86
CA ALA A 115 -4.42 19.22 17.26
C ALA A 115 -3.47 20.06 16.37
N ALA A 116 -2.20 20.20 16.77
CA ALA A 116 -1.18 20.85 15.96
C ALA A 116 -0.90 20.05 14.67
N TRP A 117 -0.60 18.76 14.79
CA TRP A 117 -0.37 17.88 13.63
C TRP A 117 -1.55 17.83 12.67
N ARG A 118 -2.79 17.83 13.20
CA ARG A 118 -3.99 17.88 12.36
C ARG A 118 -4.03 19.13 11.47
N ARG A 119 -3.70 20.32 12.03
CA ARG A 119 -3.65 21.57 11.25
C ARG A 119 -2.57 21.51 10.15
N GLU A 120 -1.38 21.00 10.49
CA GLU A 120 -0.29 20.88 9.52
C GLU A 120 -0.61 19.84 8.43
N MET A 121 -1.15 18.68 8.80
CA MET A 121 -1.58 17.67 7.81
C MET A 121 -2.65 18.20 6.86
N ALA A 122 -3.54 19.08 7.32
CA ALA A 122 -4.55 19.70 6.43
C ALA A 122 -3.92 20.58 5.33
N ARG A 123 -2.68 21.05 5.52
CA ARG A 123 -1.91 21.80 4.52
C ARG A 123 -1.10 20.88 3.59
N LEU A 124 -0.80 19.65 4.05
CA LEU A 124 0.03 18.67 3.35
C LEU A 124 -0.77 17.67 2.50
N ILE A 125 -2.04 17.48 2.79
CA ILE A 125 -2.83 16.40 2.19
C ILE A 125 -3.96 16.99 1.33
N PRO A 126 -3.93 16.82 -0.01
CA PRO A 126 -4.99 17.29 -0.90
C PRO A 126 -6.22 16.38 -0.86
N ASN A 127 -7.32 16.84 -1.48
CA ASN A 127 -8.37 15.93 -1.91
C ASN A 127 -7.80 15.01 -2.99
N LEU A 128 -8.04 13.70 -2.88
CA LEU A 128 -7.57 12.71 -3.85
C LEU A 128 -8.74 12.21 -4.70
N LYS A 129 -8.47 11.97 -5.97
CA LYS A 129 -9.33 11.19 -6.88
C LYS A 129 -8.76 9.79 -7.04
N SER A 130 -9.55 8.88 -7.59
CA SER A 130 -9.05 7.55 -7.97
C SER A 130 -7.91 7.69 -8.99
N GLY A 131 -6.79 7.03 -8.72
CA GLY A 131 -5.57 7.09 -9.53
C GLY A 131 -4.59 8.20 -9.15
N ASP A 132 -4.99 9.15 -8.30
CA ASP A 132 -4.05 10.18 -7.81
C ASP A 132 -2.97 9.56 -6.93
N GLN A 133 -1.78 10.16 -7.01
CA GLN A 133 -0.62 9.81 -6.21
C GLN A 133 -0.32 10.94 -5.21
N ILE A 134 -0.10 10.59 -3.97
CA ILE A 134 0.54 11.45 -2.97
C ILE A 134 1.79 10.77 -2.44
N VAL A 135 2.90 11.48 -2.45
CA VAL A 135 4.18 11.05 -1.84
C VAL A 135 4.42 11.90 -0.61
N ILE A 136 4.57 11.26 0.55
CA ILE A 136 4.98 11.88 1.80
C ILE A 136 6.45 11.54 1.98
N PHE A 137 7.31 12.54 1.95
CA PHE A 137 8.76 12.38 2.03
C PHE A 137 9.30 12.96 3.34
N CYS A 138 10.12 12.19 4.03
CA CYS A 138 10.83 12.54 5.24
C CYS A 138 12.33 12.64 4.92
N PRO A 139 12.87 13.81 4.61
CA PRO A 139 14.31 14.02 4.45
C PRO A 139 15.06 14.00 5.78
N HIS A 140 16.39 14.10 5.75
CA HIS A 140 17.22 14.15 6.96
C HIS A 140 17.02 15.41 7.82
N ASP A 141 16.55 16.50 7.25
CA ASP A 141 16.45 17.80 7.92
C ASP A 141 15.24 17.93 8.87
N GLY A 142 14.48 16.86 9.03
CA GLY A 142 13.33 16.82 9.93
C GLY A 142 12.04 17.42 9.37
N LYS A 143 12.05 17.87 8.12
CA LYS A 143 10.85 18.37 7.45
C LYS A 143 9.91 17.26 7.03
N THR A 144 8.68 17.64 6.73
CA THR A 144 7.70 16.81 6.02
C THR A 144 7.38 17.46 4.70
N LEU A 145 7.71 16.78 3.60
CA LEU A 145 7.44 17.24 2.24
C LEU A 145 6.36 16.37 1.61
N THR A 146 5.43 16.98 0.90
CA THR A 146 4.42 16.24 0.13
C THR A 146 4.43 16.63 -1.34
N TYR A 147 4.23 15.62 -2.18
CA TYR A 147 4.09 15.77 -3.62
C TYR A 147 2.75 15.17 -4.06
N TYR A 148 2.02 15.90 -4.88
CA TYR A 148 0.76 15.47 -5.45
C TYR A 148 0.89 15.31 -6.95
N ASN A 149 0.66 14.11 -7.47
CA ASN A 149 0.83 13.78 -8.89
C ASN A 149 2.18 14.27 -9.46
N GLY A 150 3.25 14.06 -8.70
CA GLY A 150 4.62 14.43 -9.10
C GLY A 150 5.01 15.88 -8.84
N GLN A 151 4.08 16.77 -8.48
CA GLN A 151 4.34 18.18 -8.22
C GLN A 151 4.46 18.45 -6.72
N SER A 152 5.35 19.36 -6.32
CA SER A 152 5.45 19.83 -4.94
C SER A 152 4.08 20.39 -4.49
N TYR A 153 3.63 19.93 -3.33
CA TYR A 153 2.33 20.32 -2.81
C TYR A 153 2.41 21.08 -1.49
N GLY A 154 3.18 20.58 -0.53
CA GLY A 154 3.32 21.22 0.78
C GLY A 154 4.60 20.83 1.50
N GLU A 155 4.98 21.71 2.44
CA GLU A 155 6.13 21.52 3.31
C GLU A 155 5.79 21.99 4.73
N VAL A 156 6.24 21.25 5.73
CA VAL A 156 6.12 21.58 7.16
C VAL A 156 7.45 21.31 7.83
N ASP A 157 7.94 22.29 8.56
CA ASP A 157 9.16 22.21 9.39
C ASP A 157 8.76 21.86 10.84
N ASP A 158 8.44 20.57 11.05
CA ASP A 158 8.22 19.97 12.36
C ASP A 158 8.81 18.55 12.36
N ALA A 159 9.96 18.39 12.98
CA ALA A 159 10.70 17.13 13.03
C ALA A 159 9.91 15.97 13.67
N THR A 160 8.80 16.25 14.35
CA THR A 160 7.96 15.23 14.98
C THR A 160 6.80 14.77 14.09
N LEU A 161 6.44 15.55 13.07
CA LEU A 161 5.28 15.27 12.23
C LEU A 161 5.50 14.09 11.28
N CYS A 162 6.62 14.06 10.54
CA CYS A 162 6.89 12.97 9.60
C CYS A 162 6.94 11.60 10.29
N PRO A 163 7.66 11.41 11.39
CA PRO A 163 7.60 10.16 12.16
C PRO A 163 6.19 9.80 12.63
N ALA A 164 5.39 10.77 13.05
CA ALA A 164 4.01 10.52 13.47
C ALA A 164 3.14 10.05 12.31
N ILE A 165 3.24 10.67 11.13
CA ILE A 165 2.53 10.24 9.93
C ILE A 165 2.96 8.83 9.53
N MET A 166 4.26 8.53 9.47
CA MET A 166 4.77 7.20 9.11
C MET A 166 4.28 6.12 10.08
N ASN A 167 4.18 6.43 11.36
CA ASN A 167 3.67 5.49 12.37
C ASN A 167 2.19 5.11 12.19
N VAL A 168 1.38 5.85 11.44
CA VAL A 168 0.02 5.42 11.08
C VAL A 168 0.07 4.05 10.39
N TRP A 169 1.09 3.79 9.57
CA TRP A 169 1.26 2.52 8.85
C TRP A 169 2.33 1.61 9.47
N LEU A 170 3.43 2.18 9.98
CA LEU A 170 4.63 1.41 10.34
C LEU A 170 4.70 1.03 11.83
N HIS A 171 3.88 1.63 12.69
CA HIS A 171 3.86 1.28 14.13
C HIS A 171 3.49 -0.19 14.34
N PRO A 172 4.14 -0.93 15.27
CA PRO A 172 3.82 -2.34 15.53
C PRO A 172 2.34 -2.62 15.86
N LYS A 173 1.65 -1.62 16.42
CA LYS A 173 0.22 -1.69 16.76
C LYS A 173 -0.69 -0.98 15.73
N SER A 174 -0.20 -0.69 14.51
CA SER A 174 -1.03 -0.12 13.46
C SER A 174 -2.27 -0.99 13.21
N SER A 175 -3.41 -0.37 12.93
CA SER A 175 -4.66 -1.05 12.59
C SER A 175 -4.55 -1.87 11.30
N SER A 176 -3.65 -1.49 10.38
CA SER A 176 -3.42 -2.15 9.09
C SER A 176 -2.24 -3.13 9.14
N LYS A 177 -2.34 -4.19 9.95
CA LYS A 177 -1.22 -5.13 10.22
C LYS A 177 -0.66 -5.78 8.94
N ASP A 178 -1.52 -6.19 8.02
CA ASP A 178 -1.08 -6.88 6.78
C ASP A 178 -0.41 -5.89 5.83
N LEU A 179 -0.96 -4.68 5.69
CA LEU A 179 -0.32 -3.62 4.92
C LEU A 179 1.06 -3.27 5.51
N ARG A 180 1.16 -3.16 6.85
CA ARG A 180 2.44 -2.94 7.52
C ARG A 180 3.49 -4.00 7.16
N LYS A 181 3.11 -5.30 7.22
CA LYS A 181 4.02 -6.38 6.82
C LYS A 181 4.48 -6.22 5.37
N SER A 182 3.55 -5.99 4.46
CA SER A 182 3.85 -5.78 3.05
C SER A 182 4.78 -4.58 2.81
N LEU A 183 4.56 -3.46 3.51
CA LEU A 183 5.41 -2.27 3.42
C LEU A 183 6.84 -2.51 3.92
N LEU A 184 6.99 -3.34 4.96
CA LEU A 184 8.29 -3.70 5.54
C LEU A 184 8.94 -4.91 4.84
N GLY A 185 8.41 -5.37 3.70
CA GLY A 185 8.97 -6.49 2.94
C GLY A 185 8.87 -7.85 3.66
N ARG A 186 7.84 -8.05 4.48
CA ARG A 186 7.69 -9.24 5.33
C ARG A 186 6.39 -9.99 5.04
#